data_96ff03da182932d0f7beab9e830a4489
#
_entry.id   96ff03da182932d0f7beab9e830a4489
#
_cell.length_a   1.000
_cell.length_b   1.000
_cell.length_c   1.000
_cell.angle_alpha   90.00
_cell.angle_beta   90.00
_cell.angle_gamma   90.00
#
_symmetry.space_group_name_H-M   'P 1'
#
loop_
_entity.id
_entity.type
_entity.pdbx_description
1 polymer ?
#
loop_
_entity_poly.entity_id
_entity_poly.type
_entity_poly.pdbx_seq_one_letter_code
_entity_poly.pdbx_strand_id
1 'polypeptide(L)'
;MIYYHYAELVHRQAEKYGSRTALKYRDNATGKWLKISWKEFSEKVMLTAKAMAEFGIEVQDTDFGAYANRVVSIPMYATNSPGQIEYIINDAHIHTLFVGEQLQYNNAFKVQKESQYLKRLVVFDPAVKLNPEDKTSIYFDDFLRLGDNAHAETTVKIRTNEAVPEDLATIIYTSGTTGESKGVMLHHSNYLEAMRIHDIRLPMVTDKDLSMCFLPLTHIFEKAWSYYCLHKGVTIAINQDPKMIQKTLPEVHPTLMCNVPRFWEKVYAGVHEKINSSSSTMKKIFLDAIETGRKYNLEYKNKSIPAPFGLKLKFEMYNKTVFNLLKRVLGIERGRFFPVAGAPLSDTVNEFLQSVNIPIVYGYGLSETTATVCFYPEIGFQFGSIGEVMPDVQVRIDPENSEILVKGKTVMSGYYNKPAENEKAFTEDGYFRTGDAGRMEGNTLFFTERIKDLYKTSNGKYIAPQAIEMVMSGDQYIEQIAVIGDQRKFVSALIVPAYPLLEKYAEEKGLAVGSRKELVRNKEILRLIETHIEENQKNLASYEKIKRFTLLSEPFTMGAELTDTLKLRRSVILKKYADPIEKMYEEASNMWG
;
A
#
# COMPACT_ATOMS: atom_id res chain seq x y z
N MET A 1 26.52 -9.18 2.34
CA MET A 1 26.47 -10.62 2.02
C MET A 1 25.73 -10.72 0.70
N ILE A 2 26.31 -11.34 -0.32
CA ILE A 2 25.69 -11.46 -1.65
C ILE A 2 24.93 -12.78 -1.66
N TYR A 3 23.62 -12.72 -1.87
CA TYR A 3 22.79 -13.91 -2.11
C TYR A 3 22.68 -14.13 -3.61
N TYR A 4 22.77 -15.37 -4.05
CA TYR A 4 22.50 -15.73 -5.44
C TYR A 4 21.01 -15.83 -5.72
N HIS A 5 20.25 -16.20 -4.67
CA HIS A 5 18.84 -16.51 -4.78
C HIS A 5 18.15 -16.36 -3.41
N TYR A 6 16.86 -16.04 -3.39
CA TYR A 6 16.14 -15.90 -2.12
C TYR A 6 16.04 -17.19 -1.30
N ALA A 7 16.21 -18.36 -1.92
CA ALA A 7 16.31 -19.61 -1.20
C ALA A 7 17.40 -19.62 -0.13
N GLU A 8 18.50 -18.90 -0.35
CA GLU A 8 19.62 -18.83 0.60
C GLU A 8 19.40 -17.82 1.71
N LEU A 9 18.53 -16.82 1.51
CA LEU A 9 18.37 -15.68 2.44
C LEU A 9 18.10 -16.15 3.86
N VAL A 10 17.05 -16.93 4.07
CA VAL A 10 16.61 -17.36 5.41
C VAL A 10 17.65 -18.28 6.05
N HIS A 11 18.24 -19.19 5.27
CA HIS A 11 19.26 -20.11 5.75
C HIS A 11 20.51 -19.36 6.23
N ARG A 12 21.04 -18.44 5.43
CA ARG A 12 22.22 -17.63 5.81
C ARG A 12 21.94 -16.71 7.01
N GLN A 13 20.73 -16.18 7.12
CA GLN A 13 20.34 -15.43 8.31
C GLN A 13 20.22 -16.33 9.55
N ALA A 14 19.77 -17.57 9.38
CA ALA A 14 19.73 -18.55 10.48
C ALA A 14 21.12 -18.91 10.97
N GLU A 15 22.11 -19.08 10.09
CA GLU A 15 23.52 -19.25 10.46
C GLU A 15 24.04 -18.07 11.28
N LYS A 16 23.68 -16.84 10.91
CA LYS A 16 24.16 -15.62 11.56
C LYS A 16 23.46 -15.33 12.88
N TYR A 17 22.15 -15.56 12.97
CA TYR A 17 21.32 -15.08 14.09
C TYR A 17 20.79 -16.21 15.00
N GLY A 18 20.77 -17.47 14.54
CA GLY A 18 20.45 -18.64 15.35
C GLY A 18 19.12 -18.52 16.09
N SER A 19 19.17 -18.47 17.40
CA SER A 19 18.00 -18.42 18.30
C SER A 19 17.35 -17.04 18.42
N ARG A 20 17.89 -15.98 17.77
CA ARG A 20 17.22 -14.68 17.76
C ARG A 20 15.87 -14.75 17.03
N THR A 21 14.93 -13.95 17.49
CA THR A 21 13.60 -13.87 16.89
C THR A 21 13.68 -13.31 15.46
N ALA A 22 13.16 -14.08 14.49
CA ALA A 22 12.93 -13.64 13.11
C ALA A 22 11.52 -13.08 12.96
N LEU A 23 10.52 -13.85 13.40
CA LEU A 23 9.11 -13.52 13.22
C LEU A 23 8.38 -13.48 14.57
N LYS A 24 7.35 -12.64 14.64
CA LYS A 24 6.33 -12.65 15.70
C LYS A 24 4.95 -12.71 15.04
N TYR A 25 4.05 -13.47 15.62
CA TYR A 25 2.66 -13.52 15.20
C TYR A 25 1.75 -13.72 16.39
N ARG A 26 0.49 -13.34 16.27
CA ARG A 26 -0.49 -13.55 17.32
C ARG A 26 -1.14 -14.91 17.15
N ASP A 27 -1.10 -15.72 18.19
CA ASP A 27 -1.84 -16.97 18.22
C ASP A 27 -3.34 -16.69 18.43
N ASN A 28 -4.17 -17.12 17.49
CA ASN A 28 -5.61 -16.86 17.52
C ASN A 28 -6.33 -17.55 18.68
N ALA A 29 -5.84 -18.71 19.12
CA ALA A 29 -6.44 -19.49 20.20
C ALA A 29 -6.21 -18.85 21.58
N THR A 30 -5.01 -18.35 21.82
CA THR A 30 -4.60 -17.79 23.12
C THR A 30 -4.53 -16.27 23.17
N GLY A 31 -4.53 -15.62 22.01
CA GLY A 31 -4.33 -14.18 21.85
C GLY A 31 -2.92 -13.69 22.20
N LYS A 32 -1.97 -14.60 22.45
CA LYS A 32 -0.59 -14.28 22.82
C LYS A 32 0.30 -14.11 21.59
N TRP A 33 1.33 -13.26 21.73
CA TRP A 33 2.37 -13.13 20.74
C TRP A 33 3.39 -14.27 20.86
N LEU A 34 3.44 -15.12 19.83
CA LEU A 34 4.42 -16.17 19.68
C LEU A 34 5.62 -15.66 18.87
N LYS A 35 6.76 -16.32 19.04
CA LYS A 35 8.02 -16.00 18.38
C LYS A 35 8.52 -17.20 17.61
N ILE A 36 9.08 -16.95 16.44
CA ILE A 36 9.83 -17.94 15.65
C ILE A 36 11.25 -17.40 15.54
N SER A 37 12.23 -18.19 15.96
CA SER A 37 13.65 -17.86 15.78
C SER A 37 14.08 -17.99 14.32
N TRP A 38 15.23 -17.43 13.97
CA TRP A 38 15.80 -17.59 12.63
C TRP A 38 16.08 -19.07 12.30
N LYS A 39 16.54 -19.84 13.29
CA LYS A 39 16.77 -21.28 13.15
C LYS A 39 15.46 -22.01 12.84
N GLU A 40 14.44 -21.83 13.66
CA GLU A 40 13.11 -22.43 13.46
C GLU A 40 12.48 -22.00 12.14
N PHE A 41 12.68 -20.73 11.74
CA PHE A 41 12.18 -20.24 10.45
C PHE A 41 12.85 -20.96 9.28
N SER A 42 14.18 -21.13 9.33
CA SER A 42 14.92 -21.88 8.30
C SER A 42 14.49 -23.35 8.23
N GLU A 43 14.29 -23.99 9.40
CA GLU A 43 13.80 -25.39 9.48
C GLU A 43 12.42 -25.53 8.84
N LYS A 44 11.49 -24.60 9.13
CA LYS A 44 10.14 -24.56 8.54
C LYS A 44 10.18 -24.32 7.02
N VAL A 45 11.04 -23.42 6.54
CA VAL A 45 11.23 -23.18 5.10
C VAL A 45 11.72 -24.45 4.42
N MET A 46 12.71 -25.15 4.98
CA MET A 46 13.23 -26.40 4.43
C MET A 46 12.16 -27.51 4.45
N LEU A 47 11.42 -27.66 5.56
CA LEU A 47 10.33 -28.64 5.65
C LEU A 47 9.26 -28.39 4.59
N THR A 48 8.87 -27.15 4.40
CA THR A 48 7.91 -26.74 3.35
C THR A 48 8.45 -27.05 1.96
N ALA A 49 9.72 -26.75 1.70
CA ALA A 49 10.35 -27.06 0.41
C ALA A 49 10.38 -28.57 0.12
N LYS A 50 10.70 -29.39 1.13
CA LYS A 50 10.67 -30.84 1.03
C LYS A 50 9.26 -31.37 0.76
N ALA A 51 8.26 -30.83 1.48
CA ALA A 51 6.86 -31.18 1.25
C ALA A 51 6.38 -30.82 -0.16
N MET A 52 6.80 -29.69 -0.70
CA MET A 52 6.52 -29.29 -2.09
C MET A 52 7.12 -30.28 -3.09
N ALA A 53 8.37 -30.69 -2.89
CA ALA A 53 9.03 -31.62 -3.78
C ALA A 53 8.31 -33.00 -3.80
N GLU A 54 7.95 -33.54 -2.64
CA GLU A 54 7.19 -34.79 -2.51
C GLU A 54 5.74 -34.66 -3.03
N PHE A 55 5.12 -33.51 -2.85
CA PHE A 55 3.79 -33.25 -3.40
C PHE A 55 3.81 -33.13 -4.93
N GLY A 56 4.99 -33.13 -5.55
CA GLY A 56 5.15 -33.00 -6.99
C GLY A 56 4.82 -31.60 -7.50
N ILE A 57 5.10 -30.57 -6.71
CA ILE A 57 5.04 -29.20 -7.16
C ILE A 57 6.25 -28.96 -8.05
N GLU A 58 5.96 -28.67 -9.30
CA GLU A 58 6.96 -28.23 -10.27
C GLU A 58 7.02 -26.71 -10.28
N VAL A 59 8.04 -26.17 -10.94
CA VAL A 59 8.34 -24.75 -10.95
C VAL A 59 7.09 -23.91 -11.24
N GLN A 60 6.37 -23.36 -10.21
CA GLN A 60 5.40 -22.25 -10.31
C GLN A 60 4.47 -21.92 -9.10
N ASP A 61 4.69 -22.37 -7.83
CA ASP A 61 3.79 -21.99 -6.71
C ASP A 61 4.50 -21.66 -5.37
N THR A 62 4.23 -20.52 -4.73
CA THR A 62 4.49 -20.04 -3.34
C THR A 62 5.90 -19.62 -2.88
N ASP A 63 5.97 -18.64 -1.86
CA ASP A 63 7.19 -17.97 -1.40
C ASP A 63 8.14 -18.83 -0.54
N PHE A 64 9.40 -18.45 -0.36
CA PHE A 64 10.55 -19.05 0.35
C PHE A 64 10.75 -20.57 0.24
N GLY A 65 9.83 -21.41 0.68
CA GLY A 65 9.89 -22.85 0.42
C GLY A 65 9.84 -23.14 -1.07
N ALA A 66 9.07 -22.36 -1.79
CA ALA A 66 9.00 -22.37 -3.24
C ALA A 66 10.34 -22.01 -3.89
N TYR A 67 11.00 -20.98 -3.41
CA TYR A 67 12.27 -20.52 -3.98
C TYR A 67 13.39 -21.56 -3.84
N ALA A 68 13.40 -22.37 -2.77
CA ALA A 68 14.31 -23.50 -2.64
C ALA A 68 14.08 -24.58 -3.71
N ASN A 69 12.88 -24.65 -4.28
CA ASN A 69 12.52 -25.49 -5.41
C ASN A 69 12.57 -24.78 -6.77
N ARG A 70 13.03 -23.53 -6.85
CA ARG A 70 12.99 -22.66 -8.03
C ARG A 70 11.58 -22.42 -8.56
N VAL A 71 10.62 -22.38 -7.66
CA VAL A 71 9.19 -22.20 -7.97
C VAL A 71 8.85 -20.73 -8.03
N VAL A 72 7.98 -20.31 -8.95
CA VAL A 72 7.54 -18.92 -9.11
C VAL A 72 6.36 -18.66 -8.18
N SER A 73 6.47 -17.66 -7.33
CA SER A 73 5.38 -17.25 -6.45
C SER A 73 4.35 -16.39 -7.19
N ILE A 74 3.07 -16.79 -7.12
CA ILE A 74 1.95 -16.05 -7.72
C ILE A 74 0.94 -15.67 -6.63
N PRO A 75 1.17 -14.58 -5.90
CA PRO A 75 0.30 -14.19 -4.80
C PRO A 75 -1.05 -13.66 -5.30
N MET A 76 -2.13 -14.16 -4.71
CA MET A 76 -3.50 -13.73 -4.98
C MET A 76 -4.11 -13.03 -3.78
N TYR A 77 -4.94 -12.02 -4.02
CA TYR A 77 -5.67 -11.38 -2.92
C TYR A 77 -6.70 -12.33 -2.32
N ALA A 78 -6.78 -12.35 -0.99
CA ALA A 78 -7.76 -13.14 -0.25
C ALA A 78 -9.22 -12.82 -0.62
N THR A 79 -9.45 -11.65 -1.21
CA THR A 79 -10.73 -11.11 -1.66
C THR A 79 -11.06 -11.43 -3.12
N ASN A 80 -10.18 -12.12 -3.85
CA ASN A 80 -10.41 -12.43 -5.25
C ASN A 80 -11.70 -13.26 -5.45
N SER A 81 -12.50 -12.84 -6.42
CA SER A 81 -13.69 -13.59 -6.85
C SER A 81 -13.29 -14.86 -7.61
N PRO A 82 -14.19 -15.86 -7.72
CA PRO A 82 -13.90 -17.06 -8.53
C PRO A 82 -13.43 -16.74 -9.95
N GLY A 83 -14.03 -15.77 -10.63
CA GLY A 83 -13.61 -15.38 -11.99
C GLY A 83 -12.21 -14.76 -12.05
N GLN A 84 -11.79 -14.01 -11.02
CA GLN A 84 -10.41 -13.50 -10.92
C GLN A 84 -9.42 -14.64 -10.65
N ILE A 85 -9.77 -15.58 -9.78
CA ILE A 85 -8.96 -16.77 -9.50
C ILE A 85 -8.80 -17.59 -10.78
N GLU A 86 -9.90 -17.88 -11.48
CA GLU A 86 -9.92 -18.63 -12.73
C GLU A 86 -9.03 -17.99 -13.80
N TYR A 87 -9.15 -16.66 -13.96
CA TYR A 87 -8.31 -15.92 -14.91
C TYR A 87 -6.82 -16.10 -14.62
N ILE A 88 -6.40 -15.89 -13.37
CA ILE A 88 -4.98 -16.02 -12.99
C ILE A 88 -4.49 -17.47 -13.17
N ILE A 89 -5.30 -18.44 -12.78
CA ILE A 89 -4.98 -19.87 -12.93
C ILE A 89 -4.78 -20.25 -14.40
N ASN A 90 -5.67 -19.78 -15.27
CA ASN A 90 -5.62 -20.10 -16.69
C ASN A 90 -4.48 -19.35 -17.41
N ASP A 91 -4.21 -18.10 -17.05
CA ASP A 91 -3.12 -17.31 -17.64
C ASP A 91 -1.74 -17.85 -17.24
N ALA A 92 -1.57 -18.24 -15.96
CA ALA A 92 -0.31 -18.72 -15.41
C ALA A 92 -0.19 -20.26 -15.31
N HIS A 93 -1.20 -21.03 -15.74
CA HIS A 93 -1.25 -22.48 -15.71
C HIS A 93 -0.98 -23.09 -14.31
N ILE A 94 -1.62 -22.54 -13.28
CA ILE A 94 -1.37 -22.93 -11.88
C ILE A 94 -1.99 -24.30 -11.58
N HIS A 95 -1.19 -25.23 -11.07
CA HIS A 95 -1.61 -26.60 -10.75
C HIS A 95 -1.98 -26.79 -9.27
N THR A 96 -1.35 -26.06 -8.37
CA THR A 96 -1.57 -26.13 -6.93
C THR A 96 -1.84 -24.74 -6.37
N LEU A 97 -2.91 -24.58 -5.57
CA LEU A 97 -3.25 -23.32 -4.92
C LEU A 97 -3.31 -23.52 -3.40
N PHE A 98 -2.64 -22.64 -2.66
CA PHE A 98 -2.71 -22.57 -1.21
C PHE A 98 -3.81 -21.60 -0.80
N VAL A 99 -4.71 -22.02 0.09
CA VAL A 99 -5.88 -21.25 0.53
C VAL A 99 -5.95 -21.15 2.05
N GLY A 100 -6.38 -20.00 2.56
CA GLY A 100 -6.43 -19.73 4.00
C GLY A 100 -7.73 -20.19 4.64
N GLU A 101 -8.82 -19.49 4.39
CA GLU A 101 -10.09 -19.58 5.10
C GLU A 101 -11.19 -20.23 4.25
N GLN A 102 -12.35 -20.52 4.87
CA GLN A 102 -13.47 -21.19 4.23
C GLN A 102 -13.94 -20.52 2.93
N LEU A 103 -14.02 -19.19 2.90
CA LEU A 103 -14.45 -18.46 1.70
C LEU A 103 -13.46 -18.66 0.54
N GLN A 104 -12.16 -18.58 0.82
CA GLN A 104 -11.10 -18.78 -0.16
C GLN A 104 -11.11 -20.22 -0.69
N TYR A 105 -11.25 -21.19 0.20
CA TYR A 105 -11.40 -22.60 -0.19
C TYR A 105 -12.63 -22.80 -1.10
N ASN A 106 -13.80 -22.28 -0.72
CA ASN A 106 -15.01 -22.44 -1.51
C ASN A 106 -14.88 -21.84 -2.91
N ASN A 107 -14.26 -20.65 -3.02
CA ASN A 107 -14.00 -20.00 -4.30
C ASN A 107 -13.02 -20.79 -5.15
N ALA A 108 -11.92 -21.27 -4.56
CA ALA A 108 -10.89 -22.04 -5.25
C ALA A 108 -11.42 -23.43 -5.69
N PHE A 109 -12.19 -24.11 -4.84
CA PHE A 109 -12.78 -25.41 -5.16
C PHE A 109 -13.80 -25.32 -6.31
N LYS A 110 -14.60 -24.22 -6.35
CA LYS A 110 -15.47 -23.97 -7.49
C LYS A 110 -14.69 -23.86 -8.79
N VAL A 111 -13.59 -23.13 -8.80
CA VAL A 111 -12.71 -22.98 -9.98
C VAL A 111 -12.05 -24.31 -10.31
N GLN A 112 -11.59 -25.07 -9.31
CA GLN A 112 -10.94 -26.36 -9.52
C GLN A 112 -11.81 -27.36 -10.28
N LYS A 113 -13.11 -27.40 -10.02
CA LYS A 113 -14.05 -28.29 -10.72
C LYS A 113 -14.10 -28.07 -12.24
N GLU A 114 -13.89 -26.84 -12.67
CA GLU A 114 -14.02 -26.41 -14.07
C GLU A 114 -12.65 -26.22 -14.75
N SER A 115 -11.58 -26.05 -13.96
CA SER A 115 -10.24 -25.74 -14.48
C SER A 115 -9.53 -26.98 -15.06
N GLN A 116 -8.94 -26.79 -16.24
CA GLN A 116 -8.02 -27.79 -16.80
C GLN A 116 -6.63 -27.80 -16.14
N TYR A 117 -6.27 -26.73 -15.44
CA TYR A 117 -4.96 -26.56 -14.80
C TYR A 117 -4.98 -26.86 -13.31
N LEU A 118 -5.85 -26.23 -12.52
CA LEU A 118 -5.87 -26.38 -11.06
C LEU A 118 -6.26 -27.80 -10.64
N LYS A 119 -5.33 -28.54 -10.06
CA LYS A 119 -5.51 -29.94 -9.70
C LYS A 119 -5.63 -30.17 -8.19
N ARG A 120 -4.98 -29.31 -7.39
CA ARG A 120 -4.83 -29.54 -5.94
C ARG A 120 -4.96 -28.25 -5.15
N LEU A 121 -5.56 -28.36 -3.96
CA LEU A 121 -5.60 -27.27 -2.98
C LEU A 121 -4.87 -27.70 -1.71
N VAL A 122 -4.10 -26.80 -1.12
CA VAL A 122 -3.51 -26.94 0.22
C VAL A 122 -4.16 -25.91 1.13
N VAL A 123 -4.80 -26.38 2.21
CA VAL A 123 -5.64 -25.57 3.08
C VAL A 123 -4.92 -25.26 4.39
N PHE A 124 -4.65 -23.98 4.66
CA PHE A 124 -3.91 -23.57 5.85
C PHE A 124 -4.71 -23.70 7.14
N ASP A 125 -6.00 -23.31 7.15
CA ASP A 125 -6.81 -23.33 8.34
C ASP A 125 -7.47 -24.70 8.53
N PRO A 126 -7.13 -25.45 9.61
CA PRO A 126 -7.73 -26.75 9.88
C PRO A 126 -9.23 -26.67 10.24
N ALA A 127 -9.78 -25.47 10.52
CA ALA A 127 -11.20 -25.28 10.75
C ALA A 127 -12.03 -25.27 9.44
N VAL A 128 -11.40 -25.14 8.28
CA VAL A 128 -12.07 -25.21 6.98
C VAL A 128 -12.68 -26.60 6.78
N LYS A 129 -13.96 -26.62 6.43
CA LYS A 129 -14.68 -27.86 6.08
C LYS A 129 -14.56 -28.11 4.59
N LEU A 130 -13.85 -29.18 4.24
CA LEU A 130 -13.72 -29.60 2.85
C LEU A 130 -15.05 -30.12 2.33
N ASN A 131 -15.31 -29.86 1.04
CA ASN A 131 -16.49 -30.40 0.37
C ASN A 131 -16.39 -31.94 0.30
N PRO A 132 -17.46 -32.73 0.57
CA PRO A 132 -17.42 -34.19 0.50
C PRO A 132 -17.01 -34.75 -0.86
N GLU A 133 -17.19 -34.00 -1.94
CA GLU A 133 -16.77 -34.38 -3.30
C GLU A 133 -15.27 -34.11 -3.55
N ASP A 134 -14.62 -33.33 -2.71
CA ASP A 134 -13.21 -33.00 -2.82
C ASP A 134 -12.34 -34.17 -2.38
N LYS A 135 -11.57 -34.73 -3.32
CA LYS A 135 -10.67 -35.87 -3.08
C LYS A 135 -9.19 -35.50 -3.27
N THR A 136 -8.91 -34.23 -3.56
CA THR A 136 -7.57 -33.79 -3.99
C THR A 136 -6.96 -32.73 -3.08
N SER A 137 -7.78 -32.10 -2.21
CA SER A 137 -7.30 -31.13 -1.24
C SER A 137 -6.68 -31.80 -0.02
N ILE A 138 -5.68 -31.14 0.57
CA ILE A 138 -4.95 -31.59 1.75
C ILE A 138 -4.82 -30.42 2.74
N TYR A 139 -4.89 -30.69 4.05
CA TYR A 139 -4.56 -29.68 5.05
C TYR A 139 -3.05 -29.43 5.11
N PHE A 140 -2.67 -28.22 5.47
CA PHE A 140 -1.26 -27.79 5.46
C PHE A 140 -0.38 -28.62 6.41
N ASP A 141 -0.92 -29.04 7.58
CA ASP A 141 -0.18 -29.91 8.50
C ASP A 141 0.08 -31.30 7.92
N ASP A 142 -0.87 -31.87 7.17
CA ASP A 142 -0.68 -33.15 6.47
C ASP A 142 0.26 -32.99 5.27
N PHE A 143 0.16 -31.86 4.58
CA PHE A 143 1.11 -31.52 3.51
C PHE A 143 2.54 -31.43 4.04
N LEU A 144 2.78 -30.77 5.20
CA LEU A 144 4.12 -30.69 5.80
C LEU A 144 4.69 -32.06 6.18
N ARG A 145 3.85 -33.04 6.59
CA ARG A 145 4.31 -34.40 6.91
C ARG A 145 4.92 -35.12 5.71
N LEU A 146 4.53 -34.76 4.48
CA LEU A 146 5.17 -35.30 3.28
C LEU A 146 6.66 -34.95 3.20
N GLY A 147 7.06 -33.81 3.81
CA GLY A 147 8.45 -33.35 3.85
C GLY A 147 9.36 -34.16 4.80
N ASP A 148 8.82 -35.04 5.63
CA ASP A 148 9.62 -35.94 6.49
C ASP A 148 10.24 -37.09 5.68
N ASN A 149 10.90 -36.78 4.56
CA ASN A 149 11.50 -37.72 3.63
C ASN A 149 12.92 -37.27 3.25
N ALA A 150 13.88 -38.18 3.37
CA ALA A 150 15.28 -37.93 3.03
C ALA A 150 15.50 -37.73 1.51
N HIS A 151 14.70 -38.36 0.67
CA HIS A 151 14.79 -38.19 -0.78
C HIS A 151 14.42 -36.75 -1.21
N ALA A 152 13.37 -36.18 -0.62
CA ALA A 152 12.96 -34.81 -0.87
C ALA A 152 14.09 -33.81 -0.55
N GLU A 153 14.87 -34.04 0.50
CA GLU A 153 16.01 -33.18 0.84
C GLU A 153 17.06 -33.13 -0.26
N THR A 154 17.37 -34.28 -0.87
CA THR A 154 18.29 -34.36 -2.00
C THR A 154 17.77 -33.57 -3.21
N THR A 155 16.49 -33.73 -3.54
CA THR A 155 15.83 -32.96 -4.61
C THR A 155 15.89 -31.47 -4.38
N VAL A 156 15.55 -30.98 -3.18
CA VAL A 156 15.63 -29.56 -2.83
C VAL A 156 17.06 -29.04 -2.94
N LYS A 157 18.06 -29.78 -2.44
CA LYS A 157 19.48 -29.39 -2.56
C LYS A 157 19.92 -29.24 -4.01
N ILE A 158 19.55 -30.17 -4.88
CA ILE A 158 19.87 -30.11 -6.31
C ILE A 158 19.24 -28.83 -6.91
N ARG A 159 17.94 -28.62 -6.72
CA ARG A 159 17.24 -27.45 -7.24
C ARG A 159 17.83 -26.12 -6.72
N THR A 160 18.16 -26.06 -5.42
CA THR A 160 18.80 -24.86 -4.83
C THR A 160 20.19 -24.60 -5.44
N ASN A 161 20.98 -25.65 -5.68
CA ASN A 161 22.32 -25.51 -6.28
C ASN A 161 22.29 -25.06 -7.74
N GLU A 162 21.22 -25.36 -8.45
CA GLU A 162 20.99 -24.93 -9.85
C GLU A 162 20.34 -23.54 -9.95
N ALA A 163 19.93 -22.94 -8.83
CA ALA A 163 19.25 -21.66 -8.82
C ALA A 163 20.18 -20.52 -9.24
N VAL A 164 19.66 -19.64 -10.07
CA VAL A 164 20.38 -18.47 -10.59
C VAL A 164 19.56 -17.18 -10.36
N PRO A 165 20.22 -16.00 -10.28
CA PRO A 165 19.51 -14.73 -10.07
C PRO A 165 18.46 -14.40 -11.16
N GLU A 166 18.64 -14.95 -12.34
CA GLU A 166 17.76 -14.81 -13.50
C GLU A 166 16.51 -15.67 -13.42
N ASP A 167 16.42 -16.61 -12.45
CA ASP A 167 15.19 -17.36 -12.22
C ASP A 167 14.03 -16.38 -11.91
N LEU A 168 12.86 -16.67 -12.48
CA LEU A 168 11.66 -15.91 -12.19
C LEU A 168 11.24 -16.18 -10.74
N ALA A 169 11.13 -15.12 -9.95
CA ALA A 169 10.79 -15.23 -8.54
C ALA A 169 9.28 -15.09 -8.30
N THR A 170 8.67 -14.11 -8.96
CA THR A 170 7.28 -13.74 -8.67
C THR A 170 6.59 -13.23 -9.93
N ILE A 171 5.31 -13.61 -10.09
CA ILE A 171 4.39 -12.94 -11.01
C ILE A 171 3.32 -12.26 -10.17
N ILE A 172 3.30 -10.92 -10.18
CA ILE A 172 2.31 -10.13 -9.44
C ILE A 172 1.24 -9.62 -10.41
N TYR A 173 0.00 -10.10 -10.24
CA TYR A 173 -1.11 -9.63 -11.04
C TYR A 173 -1.60 -8.28 -10.54
N THR A 174 -1.48 -7.27 -11.40
CA THR A 174 -1.94 -5.90 -11.13
C THR A 174 -3.26 -5.64 -11.84
N SER A 175 -4.22 -5.03 -11.15
CA SER A 175 -5.47 -4.58 -11.77
C SER A 175 -5.15 -3.38 -12.67
N GLY A 176 -5.08 -3.62 -13.98
CA GLY A 176 -5.01 -2.53 -14.95
C GLY A 176 -6.27 -1.64 -14.87
N THR A 177 -6.11 -0.34 -15.10
CA THR A 177 -7.21 0.63 -15.10
C THR A 177 -8.21 0.41 -16.26
N THR A 178 -7.82 -0.39 -17.26
CA THR A 178 -8.54 -0.50 -18.55
C THR A 178 -8.84 -1.92 -19.03
N GLY A 179 -8.67 -2.97 -18.21
CA GLY A 179 -8.88 -4.33 -18.70
C GLY A 179 -8.49 -5.43 -17.72
N GLU A 180 -8.18 -6.58 -18.29
CA GLU A 180 -7.73 -7.75 -17.54
C GLU A 180 -6.43 -7.48 -16.75
N SER A 181 -6.28 -8.12 -15.60
CA SER A 181 -5.07 -8.03 -14.80
C SER A 181 -3.84 -8.51 -15.58
N LYS A 182 -2.71 -7.84 -15.40
CA LYS A 182 -1.44 -8.19 -16.03
C LYS A 182 -0.47 -8.77 -15.02
N GLY A 183 0.14 -9.89 -15.32
CA GLY A 183 1.14 -10.53 -14.47
C GLY A 183 2.52 -9.90 -14.65
N VAL A 184 2.97 -9.12 -13.69
CA VAL A 184 4.30 -8.48 -13.67
C VAL A 184 5.36 -9.53 -13.33
N MET A 185 6.31 -9.76 -14.23
CA MET A 185 7.39 -10.73 -14.03
C MET A 185 8.60 -10.12 -13.31
N LEU A 186 8.88 -10.59 -12.11
CA LEU A 186 10.03 -10.18 -11.31
C LEU A 186 10.97 -11.36 -11.07
N HIS A 187 12.24 -11.17 -11.43
CA HIS A 187 13.31 -12.13 -11.21
C HIS A 187 13.95 -11.96 -9.83
N HIS A 188 14.66 -12.97 -9.34
CA HIS A 188 15.43 -12.83 -8.10
C HIS A 188 16.44 -11.67 -8.19
N SER A 189 17.05 -11.45 -9.35
CA SER A 189 17.97 -10.33 -9.60
C SER A 189 17.33 -8.96 -9.38
N ASN A 190 16.04 -8.76 -9.70
CA ASN A 190 15.33 -7.50 -9.44
C ASN A 190 15.24 -7.22 -7.94
N TYR A 191 14.88 -8.23 -7.13
CA TYR A 191 14.80 -8.10 -5.67
C TYR A 191 16.17 -7.91 -5.02
N LEU A 192 17.20 -8.63 -5.49
CA LEU A 192 18.57 -8.47 -4.98
C LEU A 192 19.10 -7.06 -5.24
N GLU A 193 18.82 -6.51 -6.41
CA GLU A 193 19.17 -5.13 -6.73
C GLU A 193 18.38 -4.14 -5.88
N ALA A 194 17.08 -4.37 -5.68
CA ALA A 194 16.28 -3.56 -4.77
C ALA A 194 16.86 -3.55 -3.35
N MET A 195 17.27 -4.69 -2.80
CA MET A 195 17.94 -4.75 -1.50
C MET A 195 19.23 -3.94 -1.49
N ARG A 196 20.06 -4.08 -2.52
CA ARG A 196 21.35 -3.39 -2.63
C ARG A 196 21.20 -1.87 -2.62
N ILE A 197 20.28 -1.33 -3.42
CA ILE A 197 20.07 0.12 -3.48
C ILE A 197 19.42 0.67 -2.20
N HIS A 198 18.58 -0.14 -1.52
CA HIS A 198 18.05 0.22 -0.21
C HIS A 198 19.11 0.18 0.89
N ASP A 199 20.10 -0.72 0.84
CA ASP A 199 21.23 -0.70 1.76
C ASP A 199 22.03 0.61 1.69
N ILE A 200 22.17 1.18 0.48
CA ILE A 200 22.83 2.47 0.28
C ILE A 200 21.99 3.63 0.87
N ARG A 201 20.67 3.60 0.65
CA ARG A 201 19.77 4.70 1.04
C ARG A 201 19.28 4.63 2.48
N LEU A 202 19.27 3.44 3.10
CA LEU A 202 18.75 3.17 4.44
C LEU A 202 19.80 2.56 5.37
N PRO A 203 21.01 3.18 5.52
CA PRO A 203 22.06 2.63 6.38
C PRO A 203 21.66 2.58 7.85
N MET A 204 20.61 3.35 8.25
CA MET A 204 20.09 3.38 9.61
C MET A 204 19.27 2.12 9.98
N VAL A 205 18.77 1.34 9.02
CA VAL A 205 18.04 0.10 9.30
C VAL A 205 19.00 -1.01 9.69
N THR A 206 18.77 -1.60 10.85
CA THR A 206 19.66 -2.59 11.45
C THR A 206 18.91 -3.83 11.96
N ASP A 207 19.63 -4.87 12.31
CA ASP A 207 19.11 -6.10 12.90
C ASP A 207 18.53 -5.94 14.32
N LYS A 208 18.59 -4.74 14.90
CA LYS A 208 17.96 -4.38 16.18
C LYS A 208 16.54 -3.84 16.02
N ASP A 209 16.12 -3.61 14.77
CA ASP A 209 14.82 -3.07 14.46
C ASP A 209 13.73 -4.14 14.54
N LEU A 210 12.49 -3.67 14.69
CA LEU A 210 11.27 -4.46 14.69
C LEU A 210 10.30 -3.83 13.70
N SER A 211 9.99 -4.53 12.63
CA SER A 211 9.02 -4.07 11.62
C SER A 211 7.64 -4.67 11.87
N MET A 212 6.59 -3.85 11.73
CA MET A 212 5.21 -4.32 11.65
C MET A 212 4.86 -4.59 10.18
N CYS A 213 4.46 -5.83 9.87
CA CYS A 213 3.89 -6.21 8.60
C CYS A 213 2.36 -6.26 8.73
N PHE A 214 1.62 -5.39 8.01
CA PHE A 214 0.16 -5.36 8.07
C PHE A 214 -0.51 -5.11 6.72
N LEU A 215 0.22 -4.65 5.72
CA LEU A 215 -0.30 -4.57 4.35
C LEU A 215 -0.27 -5.95 3.69
N PRO A 216 -1.06 -6.19 2.64
CA PRO A 216 -1.05 -7.48 1.96
C PRO A 216 0.32 -7.81 1.34
N LEU A 217 0.85 -9.01 1.60
CA LEU A 217 2.07 -9.52 0.95
C LEU A 217 1.87 -9.83 -0.55
N THR A 218 0.63 -9.80 -1.01
CA THR A 218 0.28 -9.84 -2.43
C THR A 218 0.67 -8.57 -3.17
N HIS A 219 0.86 -7.47 -2.45
CA HIS A 219 1.30 -6.20 -3.02
C HIS A 219 2.81 -6.04 -2.88
N ILE A 220 3.46 -5.59 -3.96
CA ILE A 220 4.93 -5.46 -4.03
C ILE A 220 5.52 -4.64 -2.90
N PHE A 221 4.84 -3.59 -2.42
CA PHE A 221 5.37 -2.68 -1.41
C PHE A 221 5.64 -3.39 -0.08
N GLU A 222 4.66 -4.11 0.49
CA GLU A 222 4.86 -4.88 1.72
C GLU A 222 5.82 -6.05 1.48
N LYS A 223 5.68 -6.74 0.34
CA LYS A 223 6.51 -7.89 -0.01
C LYS A 223 7.99 -7.50 -0.09
N ALA A 224 8.34 -6.50 -0.88
CA ALA A 224 9.71 -6.02 -1.00
C ALA A 224 10.26 -5.46 0.31
N TRP A 225 9.44 -4.74 1.08
CA TRP A 225 9.80 -4.22 2.39
C TRP A 225 10.08 -5.35 3.38
N SER A 226 9.21 -6.35 3.48
CA SER A 226 9.41 -7.51 4.34
C SER A 226 10.68 -8.28 3.96
N TYR A 227 10.94 -8.47 2.67
CA TYR A 227 12.17 -9.11 2.19
C TYR A 227 13.42 -8.30 2.53
N TYR A 228 13.36 -6.98 2.40
CA TYR A 228 14.43 -6.09 2.85
C TYR A 228 14.66 -6.20 4.37
N CYS A 229 13.59 -6.25 5.16
CA CYS A 229 13.67 -6.47 6.61
C CYS A 229 14.36 -7.81 6.95
N LEU A 230 13.99 -8.89 6.25
CA LEU A 230 14.65 -10.19 6.42
C LEU A 230 16.13 -10.12 6.04
N HIS A 231 16.46 -9.45 4.93
CA HIS A 231 17.85 -9.22 4.51
C HIS A 231 18.67 -8.49 5.58
N LYS A 232 18.11 -7.50 6.24
CA LYS A 232 18.76 -6.76 7.34
C LYS A 232 18.80 -7.52 8.66
N GLY A 233 18.13 -8.67 8.80
CA GLY A 233 17.99 -9.41 10.07
C GLY A 233 17.00 -8.77 11.04
N VAL A 234 16.12 -7.89 10.55
CA VAL A 234 15.06 -7.24 11.32
C VAL A 234 14.00 -8.27 11.74
N THR A 235 13.53 -8.19 12.98
CA THR A 235 12.38 -8.97 13.41
C THR A 235 11.11 -8.44 12.77
N ILE A 236 10.28 -9.32 12.18
CA ILE A 236 8.99 -8.94 11.61
C ILE A 236 7.85 -9.40 12.52
N ALA A 237 6.98 -8.47 12.94
CA ALA A 237 5.73 -8.77 13.62
C ALA A 237 4.57 -8.76 12.61
N ILE A 238 3.86 -9.87 12.49
CA ILE A 238 2.80 -10.05 11.51
C ILE A 238 1.46 -9.69 12.14
N ASN A 239 0.80 -8.67 11.60
CA ASN A 239 -0.58 -8.33 11.92
C ASN A 239 -1.51 -9.07 10.96
N GLN A 240 -2.15 -10.13 11.44
CA GLN A 240 -2.93 -11.05 10.62
C GLN A 240 -4.22 -10.43 10.05
N ASP A 241 -4.82 -9.46 10.75
CA ASP A 241 -6.00 -8.73 10.28
C ASP A 241 -5.68 -7.22 10.19
N PRO A 242 -5.66 -6.63 8.98
CA PRO A 242 -5.41 -5.20 8.81
C PRO A 242 -6.32 -4.28 9.63
N LYS A 243 -7.55 -4.72 9.96
CA LYS A 243 -8.49 -3.96 10.79
C LYS A 243 -8.04 -3.85 12.25
N MET A 244 -7.19 -4.76 12.69
CA MET A 244 -6.69 -4.80 14.06
C MET A 244 -5.45 -3.93 14.29
N ILE A 245 -4.93 -3.26 13.27
CA ILE A 245 -3.66 -2.50 13.35
C ILE A 245 -3.62 -1.50 14.51
N GLN A 246 -4.71 -0.78 14.77
CA GLN A 246 -4.78 0.20 15.86
C GLN A 246 -4.63 -0.44 17.24
N LYS A 247 -5.10 -1.67 17.42
CA LYS A 247 -4.95 -2.45 18.66
C LYS A 247 -3.57 -3.10 18.74
N THR A 248 -3.05 -3.54 17.61
CA THR A 248 -1.81 -4.30 17.52
C THR A 248 -0.57 -3.42 17.70
N LEU A 249 -0.58 -2.18 17.21
CA LEU A 249 0.56 -1.25 17.36
C LEU A 249 0.97 -1.02 18.82
N PRO A 250 0.04 -0.71 19.76
CA PRO A 250 0.39 -0.55 21.17
C PRO A 250 0.84 -1.84 21.89
N GLU A 251 0.66 -3.02 21.27
CA GLU A 251 1.16 -4.29 21.80
C GLU A 251 2.59 -4.59 21.30
N VAL A 252 2.93 -4.15 20.09
CA VAL A 252 4.17 -4.49 19.40
C VAL A 252 5.25 -3.40 19.54
N HIS A 253 4.85 -2.13 19.51
CA HIS A 253 5.75 -0.96 19.54
C HIS A 253 6.84 -1.03 18.45
N PRO A 254 6.48 -1.09 17.15
CA PRO A 254 7.46 -1.25 16.09
C PRO A 254 8.39 -0.05 15.95
N THR A 255 9.62 -0.32 15.48
CA THR A 255 10.57 0.74 15.10
C THR A 255 10.43 1.12 13.63
N LEU A 256 9.90 0.20 12.81
CA LEU A 256 9.70 0.33 11.37
C LEU A 256 8.30 -0.17 11.00
N MET A 257 7.71 0.41 9.97
CA MET A 257 6.46 -0.07 9.39
C MET A 257 6.23 0.62 8.05
N CYS A 258 6.12 -0.13 6.96
CA CYS A 258 5.62 0.46 5.73
C CYS A 258 4.10 0.61 5.80
N ASN A 259 3.57 1.65 5.18
CA ASN A 259 2.15 1.97 5.26
C ASN A 259 1.69 2.83 4.08
N VAL A 260 0.39 3.07 4.03
CA VAL A 260 -0.28 3.84 2.98
C VAL A 260 -0.79 5.17 3.52
N PRO A 261 -0.96 6.21 2.67
CA PRO A 261 -1.47 7.52 3.07
C PRO A 261 -2.73 7.47 3.92
N ARG A 262 -3.68 6.59 3.58
CA ARG A 262 -4.96 6.46 4.31
C ARG A 262 -4.80 6.13 5.80
N PHE A 263 -3.74 5.41 6.17
CA PHE A 263 -3.44 5.17 7.59
C PHE A 263 -3.13 6.48 8.30
N TRP A 264 -2.28 7.31 7.71
CA TRP A 264 -1.87 8.60 8.29
C TRP A 264 -2.96 9.67 8.24
N GLU A 265 -3.82 9.68 7.23
CA GLU A 265 -5.02 10.52 7.18
C GLU A 265 -5.94 10.25 8.36
N LYS A 266 -6.17 8.97 8.71
CA LYS A 266 -6.94 8.59 9.90
C LYS A 266 -6.28 9.04 11.20
N VAL A 267 -4.95 8.92 11.30
CA VAL A 267 -4.20 9.42 12.45
C VAL A 267 -4.34 10.94 12.56
N TYR A 268 -4.17 11.66 11.45
CA TYR A 268 -4.34 13.12 11.37
C TYR A 268 -5.74 13.55 11.85
N ALA A 269 -6.77 12.96 11.28
CA ALA A 269 -8.15 13.26 11.64
C ALA A 269 -8.45 13.00 13.13
N GLY A 270 -8.04 11.83 13.65
CA GLY A 270 -8.25 11.49 15.06
C GLY A 270 -7.51 12.39 16.04
N VAL A 271 -6.30 12.86 15.69
CA VAL A 271 -5.56 13.82 16.52
C VAL A 271 -6.23 15.18 16.53
N HIS A 272 -6.67 15.67 15.37
CA HIS A 272 -7.38 16.96 15.27
C HIS A 272 -8.73 16.94 16.00
N GLU A 273 -9.46 15.85 15.92
CA GLU A 273 -10.69 15.65 16.71
C GLU A 273 -10.41 15.75 18.21
N LYS A 274 -9.34 15.06 18.67
CA LYS A 274 -8.94 15.11 20.07
C LYS A 274 -8.51 16.51 20.53
N ILE A 275 -7.76 17.23 19.69
CA ILE A 275 -7.39 18.64 19.95
C ILE A 275 -8.64 19.52 20.05
N ASN A 276 -9.59 19.37 19.13
CA ASN A 276 -10.81 20.16 19.10
C ASN A 276 -11.75 19.88 20.28
N SER A 277 -11.79 18.65 20.78
CA SER A 277 -12.56 18.25 21.96
C SER A 277 -11.88 18.55 23.30
N SER A 278 -10.64 19.03 23.29
CA SER A 278 -9.86 19.36 24.49
C SER A 278 -10.25 20.72 25.09
N SER A 279 -9.91 20.95 26.37
CA SER A 279 -10.08 22.28 26.99
C SER A 279 -9.28 23.35 26.23
N SER A 280 -9.74 24.62 26.32
CA SER A 280 -9.08 25.74 25.65
C SER A 280 -7.58 25.87 25.95
N THR A 281 -7.16 25.53 27.18
CA THR A 281 -5.76 25.54 27.57
C THR A 281 -4.98 24.43 26.89
N MET A 282 -5.52 23.18 26.90
CA MET A 282 -4.88 22.05 26.23
C MET A 282 -4.81 22.24 24.72
N LYS A 283 -5.88 22.77 24.11
CA LYS A 283 -5.88 23.11 22.68
C LYS A 283 -4.76 24.09 22.33
N LYS A 284 -4.56 25.15 23.12
CA LYS A 284 -3.45 26.11 22.93
C LYS A 284 -2.07 25.42 23.03
N ILE A 285 -1.89 24.53 24.01
CA ILE A 285 -0.62 23.78 24.18
C ILE A 285 -0.36 22.89 22.96
N PHE A 286 -1.36 22.15 22.48
CA PHE A 286 -1.19 21.29 21.30
C PHE A 286 -0.85 22.10 20.05
N LEU A 287 -1.55 23.20 19.80
CA LEU A 287 -1.29 24.07 18.64
C LEU A 287 0.10 24.71 18.70
N ASP A 288 0.52 25.19 19.88
CA ASP A 288 1.87 25.74 20.07
C ASP A 288 2.96 24.67 19.93
N ALA A 289 2.70 23.44 20.38
CA ALA A 289 3.61 22.32 20.17
C ALA A 289 3.78 22.00 18.68
N ILE A 290 2.67 21.86 17.94
CA ILE A 290 2.69 21.59 16.50
C ILE A 290 3.46 22.69 15.75
N GLU A 291 3.17 23.96 16.02
CA GLU A 291 3.86 25.10 15.38
C GLU A 291 5.36 25.14 15.75
N THR A 292 5.71 24.82 17.01
CA THR A 292 7.11 24.70 17.43
C THR A 292 7.83 23.57 16.67
N GLY A 293 7.16 22.42 16.53
CA GLY A 293 7.70 21.29 15.77
C GLY A 293 7.81 21.60 14.27
N ARG A 294 6.80 22.25 13.69
CA ARG A 294 6.82 22.71 12.31
C ARG A 294 8.05 23.58 12.03
N LYS A 295 8.24 24.64 12.82
CA LYS A 295 9.40 25.53 12.70
C LYS A 295 10.71 24.76 12.84
N TYR A 296 10.86 23.97 13.90
CA TYR A 296 12.11 23.25 14.16
C TYR A 296 12.44 22.23 13.07
N ASN A 297 11.49 21.34 12.72
CA ASN A 297 11.72 20.26 11.78
C ASN A 297 11.79 20.74 10.32
N LEU A 298 10.91 21.68 9.90
CA LEU A 298 10.77 22.02 8.48
C LEU A 298 11.56 23.26 8.08
N GLU A 299 11.68 24.27 8.96
CA GLU A 299 12.38 25.50 8.62
C GLU A 299 13.89 25.43 8.93
N TYR A 300 14.30 24.59 9.91
CA TYR A 300 15.70 24.47 10.32
C TYR A 300 16.27 23.09 10.00
N LYS A 301 15.77 22.02 10.64
CA LYS A 301 16.34 20.66 10.49
C LYS A 301 16.33 20.17 9.04
N ASN A 302 15.19 20.27 8.37
CA ASN A 302 15.07 19.84 6.97
C ASN A 302 15.96 20.64 6.01
N LYS A 303 16.26 21.90 6.34
CA LYS A 303 17.14 22.78 5.56
C LYS A 303 18.62 22.71 5.97
N SER A 304 18.95 21.83 6.93
CA SER A 304 20.29 21.75 7.54
C SER A 304 20.79 23.08 8.13
N ILE A 305 19.89 23.91 8.64
CA ILE A 305 20.20 25.20 9.27
C ILE A 305 20.16 25.04 10.80
N PRO A 306 21.15 25.53 11.56
CA PRO A 306 21.12 25.50 13.01
C PRO A 306 19.92 26.27 13.56
N ALA A 307 19.08 25.62 14.36
CA ALA A 307 17.95 26.27 15.00
C ALA A 307 18.39 27.15 16.17
N PRO A 308 17.70 28.28 16.44
CA PRO A 308 17.91 29.09 17.63
C PRO A 308 17.80 28.25 18.91
N PHE A 309 18.67 28.49 19.89
CA PHE A 309 18.75 27.69 21.11
C PHE A 309 17.41 27.59 21.85
N GLY A 310 16.67 28.70 21.98
CA GLY A 310 15.35 28.72 22.62
C GLY A 310 14.31 27.86 21.88
N LEU A 311 14.30 27.88 20.54
CA LEU A 311 13.43 27.04 19.72
C LEU A 311 13.77 25.55 19.91
N LYS A 312 15.07 25.21 19.88
CA LYS A 312 15.55 23.84 20.12
C LYS A 312 15.13 23.32 21.49
N LEU A 313 15.32 24.11 22.53
CA LEU A 313 14.93 23.73 23.91
C LEU A 313 13.42 23.51 24.02
N LYS A 314 12.60 24.43 23.44
CA LYS A 314 11.15 24.32 23.43
C LYS A 314 10.68 23.08 22.63
N PHE A 315 11.29 22.80 21.49
CA PHE A 315 11.02 21.61 20.70
C PHE A 315 11.33 20.34 21.49
N GLU A 316 12.50 20.23 22.14
CA GLU A 316 12.88 19.06 22.94
C GLU A 316 11.89 18.82 24.10
N MET A 317 11.42 19.89 24.73
CA MET A 317 10.38 19.80 25.76
C MET A 317 9.09 19.19 25.20
N TYR A 318 8.57 19.70 24.07
CA TYR A 318 7.36 19.15 23.44
C TYR A 318 7.58 17.76 22.87
N ASN A 319 8.76 17.46 22.34
CA ASN A 319 9.09 16.14 21.83
C ASN A 319 9.05 15.06 22.93
N LYS A 320 9.57 15.40 24.14
CA LYS A 320 9.55 14.49 25.30
C LYS A 320 8.16 14.37 25.96
N THR A 321 7.31 15.35 25.81
CA THR A 321 5.99 15.42 26.46
C THR A 321 4.86 15.16 25.46
N VAL A 322 4.45 16.16 24.70
CA VAL A 322 3.26 16.13 23.82
C VAL A 322 3.42 15.11 22.69
N PHE A 323 4.53 15.17 21.96
CA PHE A 323 4.72 14.28 20.81
C PHE A 323 4.99 12.84 21.23
N ASN A 324 5.71 12.63 22.35
CA ASN A 324 5.92 11.29 22.87
C ASN A 324 4.61 10.68 23.40
N LEU A 325 3.75 11.48 24.04
CA LEU A 325 2.43 11.01 24.46
C LEU A 325 1.58 10.59 23.24
N LEU A 326 1.54 11.43 22.20
CA LEU A 326 0.86 11.10 20.95
C LEU A 326 1.38 9.77 20.37
N LYS A 327 2.70 9.64 20.23
CA LYS A 327 3.32 8.42 19.68
C LYS A 327 3.06 7.19 20.54
N ARG A 328 3.02 7.31 21.88
CA ARG A 328 2.65 6.21 22.79
C ARG A 328 1.20 5.77 22.62
N VAL A 329 0.27 6.72 22.50
CA VAL A 329 -1.15 6.40 22.24
C VAL A 329 -1.31 5.62 20.93
N LEU A 330 -0.51 5.94 19.92
CA LEU A 330 -0.47 5.24 18.65
C LEU A 330 0.35 3.93 18.68
N GLY A 331 1.13 3.69 19.75
CA GLY A 331 2.04 2.54 19.84
C GLY A 331 3.28 2.64 18.94
N ILE A 332 3.68 3.85 18.54
CA ILE A 332 4.81 4.11 17.62
C ILE A 332 5.92 4.97 18.24
N GLU A 333 5.99 5.10 19.56
CA GLU A 333 6.98 5.94 20.24
C GLU A 333 8.42 5.46 20.02
N ARG A 334 8.61 4.20 19.62
CA ARG A 334 9.90 3.65 19.22
C ARG A 334 10.20 3.81 17.73
N GLY A 335 9.26 4.39 16.98
CA GLY A 335 9.34 4.54 15.54
C GLY A 335 10.56 5.35 15.11
N ARG A 336 11.32 4.80 14.16
CA ARG A 336 12.52 5.40 13.60
C ARG A 336 12.38 5.72 12.12
N PHE A 337 11.52 4.96 11.40
CA PHE A 337 11.36 5.09 9.97
C PHE A 337 10.05 4.45 9.52
N PHE A 338 9.21 5.22 8.84
CA PHE A 338 7.91 4.77 8.34
C PHE A 338 7.77 5.08 6.84
N PRO A 339 8.13 4.14 5.95
CA PRO A 339 7.89 4.32 4.51
C PRO A 339 6.40 4.45 4.22
N VAL A 340 6.04 5.42 3.38
CA VAL A 340 4.67 5.68 2.93
C VAL A 340 4.66 5.72 1.41
N ALA A 341 3.83 4.89 0.78
CA ALA A 341 3.71 4.85 -0.67
C ALA A 341 2.36 4.25 -1.11
N GLY A 342 2.19 4.05 -2.43
CA GLY A 342 1.04 3.37 -3.02
C GLY A 342 -0.13 4.26 -3.40
N ALA A 343 -0.20 5.47 -2.85
CA ALA A 343 -1.16 6.53 -3.21
C ALA A 343 -0.55 7.91 -2.93
N PRO A 344 -1.10 8.99 -3.47
CA PRO A 344 -0.68 10.34 -3.12
C PRO A 344 -0.88 10.64 -1.63
N LEU A 345 0.10 11.30 -1.02
CA LEU A 345 0.04 11.78 0.36
C LEU A 345 -0.17 13.30 0.35
N SER A 346 -1.24 13.77 0.97
CA SER A 346 -1.52 15.20 1.11
C SER A 346 -0.37 15.92 1.84
N ASP A 347 0.07 17.07 1.32
CA ASP A 347 1.11 17.89 1.94
C ASP A 347 0.68 18.35 3.35
N THR A 348 -0.62 18.63 3.57
CA THR A 348 -1.16 18.97 4.89
C THR A 348 -0.94 17.86 5.91
N VAL A 349 -1.22 16.62 5.54
CA VAL A 349 -1.01 15.46 6.42
C VAL A 349 0.49 15.21 6.62
N ASN A 350 1.28 15.29 5.56
CA ASN A 350 2.72 15.12 5.62
C ASN A 350 3.38 16.19 6.50
N GLU A 351 3.04 17.47 6.32
CA GLU A 351 3.54 18.58 7.14
C GLU A 351 3.21 18.39 8.63
N PHE A 352 1.98 17.98 8.92
CA PHE A 352 1.57 17.67 10.29
C PHE A 352 2.43 16.54 10.90
N LEU A 353 2.59 15.42 10.20
CA LEU A 353 3.36 14.27 10.71
C LEU A 353 4.82 14.64 10.96
N GLN A 354 5.45 15.37 10.04
CA GLN A 354 6.80 15.89 10.22
C GLN A 354 6.86 16.88 11.41
N SER A 355 5.85 17.72 11.57
CA SER A 355 5.78 18.69 12.67
C SER A 355 5.71 18.02 14.04
N VAL A 356 4.96 16.92 14.18
CA VAL A 356 4.89 16.17 15.43
C VAL A 356 6.00 15.12 15.58
N ASN A 357 7.03 15.24 14.76
CA ASN A 357 8.23 14.38 14.78
C ASN A 357 7.92 12.88 14.60
N ILE A 358 6.97 12.55 13.72
CA ILE A 358 6.74 11.18 13.24
C ILE A 358 7.59 10.99 11.98
N PRO A 359 8.58 10.06 11.98
CA PRO A 359 9.57 9.94 10.91
C PRO A 359 9.02 9.20 9.69
N ILE A 360 8.08 9.81 8.98
CA ILE A 360 7.59 9.26 7.71
C ILE A 360 8.55 9.58 6.57
N VAL A 361 8.63 8.66 5.61
CA VAL A 361 9.39 8.83 4.38
C VAL A 361 8.48 8.47 3.20
N TYR A 362 8.07 9.51 2.48
CA TYR A 362 7.18 9.36 1.34
C TYR A 362 7.95 8.96 0.09
N GLY A 363 7.40 8.00 -0.67
CA GLY A 363 8.05 7.48 -1.86
C GLY A 363 7.08 7.00 -2.93
N TYR A 364 7.65 6.70 -4.10
CA TYR A 364 6.95 6.27 -5.29
C TYR A 364 7.60 5.04 -5.90
N GLY A 365 6.77 4.19 -6.45
CA GLY A 365 7.15 3.03 -7.24
C GLY A 365 5.95 2.19 -7.64
N LEU A 366 6.22 1.17 -8.43
CA LEU A 366 5.24 0.31 -9.08
C LEU A 366 5.61 -1.16 -8.86
N SER A 367 4.68 -2.07 -9.12
CA SER A 367 5.03 -3.50 -9.18
C SER A 367 6.10 -3.76 -10.23
N GLU A 368 6.01 -3.07 -11.35
CA GLU A 368 6.90 -3.13 -12.50
C GLU A 368 8.33 -2.60 -12.21
N THR A 369 8.54 -1.92 -11.08
CA THR A 369 9.84 -1.36 -10.68
C THR A 369 10.37 -1.97 -9.36
N THR A 370 9.88 -3.12 -8.97
CA THR A 370 10.22 -3.81 -7.71
C THR A 370 10.11 -2.87 -6.51
N ALA A 371 8.97 -2.21 -6.38
CA ALA A 371 8.50 -1.26 -5.40
C ALA A 371 9.04 0.18 -5.51
N THR A 372 10.36 0.43 -5.59
CA THR A 372 10.87 1.78 -5.30
C THR A 372 11.64 2.40 -6.47
N VAL A 373 11.14 3.52 -6.97
CA VAL A 373 11.82 4.42 -7.93
C VAL A 373 12.50 5.58 -7.21
N CYS A 374 11.78 6.18 -6.26
CA CYS A 374 12.29 7.30 -5.48
C CYS A 374 11.62 7.38 -4.10
N PHE A 375 12.26 8.03 -3.15
CA PHE A 375 11.67 8.42 -1.87
C PHE A 375 12.38 9.62 -1.24
N TYR A 376 11.76 10.25 -0.26
CA TYR A 376 12.31 11.38 0.46
C TYR A 376 13.66 11.05 1.08
N PRO A 377 14.67 11.93 0.94
CA PRO A 377 15.85 11.86 1.80
C PRO A 377 15.45 12.15 3.25
N GLU A 378 16.31 11.78 4.21
CA GLU A 378 16.08 12.07 5.63
C GLU A 378 16.00 13.59 5.92
N ILE A 379 16.76 14.37 5.15
CA ILE A 379 16.87 15.84 5.24
C ILE A 379 16.88 16.39 3.80
N GLY A 380 16.32 17.57 3.61
CA GLY A 380 16.28 18.24 2.31
C GLY A 380 15.14 17.81 1.41
N PHE A 381 14.16 17.05 1.93
CA PHE A 381 12.96 16.70 1.16
C PHE A 381 12.12 17.93 0.84
N GLN A 382 11.41 17.86 -0.28
CA GLN A 382 10.54 18.94 -0.78
C GLN A 382 9.09 18.48 -0.78
N PHE A 383 8.19 19.26 -0.18
CA PHE A 383 6.75 19.02 -0.29
C PHE A 383 6.29 19.11 -1.75
N GLY A 384 5.25 18.39 -2.10
CA GLY A 384 4.77 18.25 -3.47
C GLY A 384 5.61 17.30 -4.33
N SER A 385 6.81 16.90 -3.90
CA SER A 385 7.61 15.88 -4.58
C SER A 385 7.24 14.46 -4.12
N ILE A 386 7.72 13.47 -4.85
CA ILE A 386 7.68 12.05 -4.47
C ILE A 386 9.07 11.49 -4.12
N GLY A 387 10.03 12.39 -3.95
CA GLY A 387 11.37 12.13 -3.44
C GLY A 387 12.48 12.11 -4.47
N GLU A 388 13.67 11.78 -4.00
CA GLU A 388 14.87 11.64 -4.84
C GLU A 388 14.94 10.23 -5.43
N VAL A 389 15.40 10.16 -6.68
CA VAL A 389 15.60 8.91 -7.41
C VAL A 389 16.60 8.00 -6.67
N MET A 390 16.29 6.71 -6.65
CA MET A 390 17.13 5.68 -6.03
C MET A 390 18.48 5.54 -6.74
N PRO A 391 19.53 5.12 -6.00
CA PRO A 391 20.82 4.80 -6.64
C PRO A 391 20.65 3.79 -7.78
N ASP A 392 21.38 4.01 -8.87
CA ASP A 392 21.41 3.15 -10.07
C ASP A 392 20.04 2.94 -10.76
N VAL A 393 19.03 3.73 -10.40
CA VAL A 393 17.77 3.89 -11.12
C VAL A 393 17.88 5.14 -12.01
N GLN A 394 17.53 5.00 -13.28
CA GLN A 394 17.49 6.11 -14.23
C GLN A 394 16.03 6.52 -14.43
N VAL A 395 15.78 7.82 -14.31
CA VAL A 395 14.46 8.41 -14.58
C VAL A 395 14.62 9.47 -15.68
N ARG A 396 13.73 9.42 -16.65
CA ARG A 396 13.62 10.42 -17.72
C ARG A 396 12.16 10.85 -17.85
N ILE A 397 11.93 12.09 -18.17
CA ILE A 397 10.58 12.60 -18.47
C ILE A 397 10.45 12.67 -20.00
N ASP A 398 9.40 12.04 -20.52
CA ASP A 398 9.06 12.09 -21.93
C ASP A 398 8.67 13.53 -22.32
N PRO A 399 9.33 14.15 -23.33
CA PRO A 399 9.06 15.54 -23.69
C PRO A 399 7.70 15.76 -24.34
N GLU A 400 7.07 14.71 -24.88
CA GLU A 400 5.78 14.84 -25.59
C GLU A 400 4.58 14.85 -24.65
N ASN A 401 4.60 14.00 -23.62
CA ASN A 401 3.44 13.78 -22.76
C ASN A 401 3.76 13.87 -21.26
N SER A 402 5.00 14.25 -20.90
CA SER A 402 5.50 14.32 -19.52
C SER A 402 5.49 12.99 -18.77
N GLU A 403 5.48 11.85 -19.48
CA GLU A 403 5.52 10.53 -18.86
C GLU A 403 6.83 10.27 -18.12
N ILE A 404 6.73 9.71 -16.93
CA ILE A 404 7.86 9.23 -16.15
C ILE A 404 8.33 7.91 -16.77
N LEU A 405 9.54 7.90 -17.29
CA LEU A 405 10.19 6.73 -17.88
C LEU A 405 11.28 6.22 -16.93
N VAL A 406 11.29 4.92 -16.64
CA VAL A 406 12.19 4.32 -15.65
C VAL A 406 13.05 3.23 -16.27
N LYS A 407 14.36 3.23 -16.00
CA LYS A 407 15.28 2.17 -16.41
C LYS A 407 16.19 1.79 -15.24
N GLY A 408 16.45 0.51 -15.08
CA GLY A 408 17.32 -0.02 -14.04
C GLY A 408 17.12 -1.51 -13.82
N LYS A 409 18.00 -2.12 -13.03
CA LYS A 409 17.91 -3.57 -12.72
C LYS A 409 16.73 -3.94 -11.83
N THR A 410 16.04 -2.96 -11.25
CA THR A 410 14.80 -3.17 -10.48
C THR A 410 13.55 -3.23 -11.37
N VAL A 411 13.66 -2.89 -12.66
CA VAL A 411 12.54 -2.90 -13.61
C VAL A 411 12.26 -4.35 -14.04
N MET A 412 10.97 -4.68 -14.12
CA MET A 412 10.49 -6.00 -14.57
C MET A 412 11.04 -6.41 -15.94
N SER A 413 11.01 -7.70 -16.24
CA SER A 413 11.32 -8.20 -17.58
C SER A 413 10.16 -8.05 -18.58
N GLY A 414 8.95 -7.81 -18.08
CA GLY A 414 7.73 -7.63 -18.86
C GLY A 414 6.50 -8.22 -18.20
N TYR A 415 5.38 -8.18 -18.91
CA TYR A 415 4.12 -8.81 -18.51
C TYR A 415 4.04 -10.24 -19.06
N TYR A 416 3.68 -11.18 -18.20
CA TYR A 416 3.56 -12.59 -18.52
C TYR A 416 2.51 -12.84 -19.60
N ASN A 417 2.84 -13.61 -20.63
CA ASN A 417 1.98 -13.96 -21.76
C ASN A 417 1.31 -12.75 -22.48
N LYS A 418 1.91 -11.55 -22.44
CA LYS A 418 1.34 -10.34 -23.04
C LYS A 418 2.32 -9.63 -24.00
N PRO A 419 2.74 -10.27 -25.12
CA PRO A 419 3.76 -9.71 -26.02
C PRO A 419 3.39 -8.32 -26.58
N ALA A 420 2.15 -8.12 -27.01
CA ALA A 420 1.69 -6.83 -27.53
C ALA A 420 1.66 -5.70 -26.47
N GLU A 421 1.47 -6.05 -25.19
CA GLU A 421 1.56 -5.09 -24.09
C GLU A 421 3.01 -4.79 -23.75
N ASN A 422 3.91 -5.78 -23.90
CA ASN A 422 5.35 -5.59 -23.68
C ASN A 422 5.97 -4.65 -24.70
N GLU A 423 5.58 -4.75 -25.97
CA GLU A 423 6.02 -3.80 -27.01
C GLU A 423 5.66 -2.35 -26.67
N LYS A 424 4.49 -2.13 -26.04
CA LYS A 424 4.04 -0.79 -25.62
C LYS A 424 4.63 -0.34 -24.29
N ALA A 425 5.01 -1.30 -23.43
CA ALA A 425 5.49 -1.00 -22.09
C ALA A 425 6.90 -0.42 -22.04
N PHE A 426 7.69 -0.63 -23.09
CA PHE A 426 9.08 -0.16 -23.16
C PHE A 426 9.31 0.76 -24.34
N THR A 427 10.23 1.71 -24.16
CA THR A 427 10.76 2.51 -25.27
C THR A 427 11.81 1.71 -26.05
N GLU A 428 12.17 2.12 -27.27
CA GLU A 428 13.19 1.46 -28.08
C GLU A 428 14.57 1.40 -27.38
N ASP A 429 14.88 2.39 -26.55
CA ASP A 429 16.12 2.44 -25.76
C ASP A 429 15.98 1.79 -24.35
N GLY A 430 14.87 1.06 -24.11
CA GLY A 430 14.68 0.15 -22.97
C GLY A 430 14.24 0.82 -21.67
N TYR A 431 13.62 2.00 -21.70
CA TYR A 431 12.93 2.56 -20.55
C TYR A 431 11.52 2.00 -20.44
N PHE A 432 11.12 1.65 -19.24
CA PHE A 432 9.75 1.27 -18.91
C PHE A 432 8.85 2.52 -18.87
N ARG A 433 7.72 2.47 -19.54
CA ARG A 433 6.67 3.48 -19.55
C ARG A 433 5.74 3.29 -18.37
N THR A 434 5.82 4.18 -17.38
CA THR A 434 5.04 4.02 -16.15
C THR A 434 3.55 4.30 -16.32
N GLY A 435 3.16 5.07 -17.34
CA GLY A 435 1.82 5.61 -17.50
C GLY A 435 1.49 6.73 -16.49
N ASP A 436 2.47 7.18 -15.74
CA ASP A 436 2.38 8.27 -14.77
C ASP A 436 3.10 9.50 -15.33
N ALA A 437 2.49 10.68 -15.23
CA ALA A 437 3.10 11.95 -15.64
C ALA A 437 3.82 12.63 -14.47
N GLY A 438 4.91 13.31 -14.77
CA GLY A 438 5.68 14.01 -13.76
C GLY A 438 6.72 14.98 -14.33
N ARG A 439 7.53 15.54 -13.45
CA ARG A 439 8.67 16.40 -13.79
C ARG A 439 9.84 16.16 -12.85
N MET A 440 11.04 16.49 -13.29
CA MET A 440 12.27 16.40 -12.51
C MET A 440 12.80 17.79 -12.17
N GLU A 441 13.27 17.97 -10.94
CA GLU A 441 14.11 19.10 -10.51
C GLU A 441 15.40 18.56 -9.89
N GLY A 442 16.49 18.61 -10.65
CA GLY A 442 17.72 17.90 -10.28
C GLY A 442 17.47 16.39 -10.18
N ASN A 443 17.70 15.80 -9.00
CA ASN A 443 17.42 14.39 -8.72
C ASN A 443 16.06 14.16 -8.03
N THR A 444 15.27 15.20 -7.83
CA THR A 444 13.94 15.13 -7.18
C THR A 444 12.85 14.95 -8.21
N LEU A 445 12.00 13.94 -8.03
CA LEU A 445 10.88 13.61 -8.90
C LEU A 445 9.58 14.16 -8.31
N PHE A 446 8.77 14.76 -9.17
CA PHE A 446 7.43 15.26 -8.85
C PHE A 446 6.42 14.50 -9.70
N PHE A 447 5.45 13.89 -9.03
CA PHE A 447 4.32 13.24 -9.68
C PHE A 447 3.23 14.27 -9.98
N THR A 448 2.62 14.18 -11.14
CA THR A 448 1.49 15.04 -11.52
C THR A 448 0.18 14.26 -11.48
N GLU A 449 0.05 13.24 -12.33
CA GLU A 449 -1.17 12.45 -12.44
C GLU A 449 -0.90 11.18 -13.27
N ARG A 450 -1.79 10.20 -13.23
CA ARG A 450 -1.81 9.12 -14.21
C ARG A 450 -2.28 9.61 -15.56
N ILE A 451 -1.52 9.33 -16.61
CA ILE A 451 -1.83 9.79 -17.98
C ILE A 451 -3.24 9.32 -18.41
N LYS A 452 -3.61 8.07 -18.09
CA LYS A 452 -4.93 7.51 -18.42
C LYS A 452 -6.06 8.02 -17.52
N ASP A 453 -5.74 8.58 -16.36
CA ASP A 453 -6.70 9.10 -15.40
C ASP A 453 -6.92 10.62 -15.56
N LEU A 454 -6.16 11.27 -16.46
CA LEU A 454 -6.41 12.66 -16.83
C LEU A 454 -7.78 12.78 -17.49
N TYR A 455 -8.61 13.66 -16.97
CA TYR A 455 -9.87 14.01 -17.59
C TYR A 455 -9.69 15.12 -18.62
N LYS A 456 -10.30 14.97 -19.77
CA LYS A 456 -10.40 16.05 -20.74
C LYS A 456 -11.81 16.63 -20.67
N THR A 457 -11.94 17.83 -20.12
CA THR A 457 -13.24 18.52 -20.08
C THR A 457 -13.77 18.77 -21.50
N SER A 458 -15.08 18.98 -21.65
CA SER A 458 -15.69 19.31 -22.95
C SER A 458 -15.12 20.61 -23.57
N ASN A 459 -14.49 21.47 -22.77
CA ASN A 459 -13.80 22.67 -23.21
C ASN A 459 -12.33 22.42 -23.57
N GLY A 460 -11.89 21.16 -23.64
CA GLY A 460 -10.55 20.75 -24.05
C GLY A 460 -9.46 20.96 -22.99
N LYS A 461 -9.81 21.33 -21.75
CA LYS A 461 -8.84 21.46 -20.65
C LYS A 461 -8.61 20.09 -20.02
N TYR A 462 -7.35 19.76 -19.75
CA TYR A 462 -6.98 18.59 -18.96
C TYR A 462 -7.02 18.94 -17.47
N ILE A 463 -7.58 18.03 -16.68
CA ILE A 463 -7.62 18.10 -15.21
C ILE A 463 -7.11 16.80 -14.61
N ALA A 464 -6.45 16.91 -13.49
CA ALA A 464 -5.90 15.82 -12.71
C ALA A 464 -6.86 15.51 -11.53
N PRO A 465 -7.78 14.54 -11.65
CA PRO A 465 -8.79 14.30 -10.62
C PRO A 465 -8.17 13.90 -9.28
N GLN A 466 -7.09 13.12 -9.26
CA GLN A 466 -6.43 12.73 -8.00
C GLN A 466 -5.79 13.93 -7.30
N ALA A 467 -5.25 14.91 -8.03
CA ALA A 467 -4.70 16.12 -7.44
C ALA A 467 -5.79 16.93 -6.72
N ILE A 468 -6.98 17.04 -7.33
CA ILE A 468 -8.14 17.73 -6.72
C ILE A 468 -8.62 16.93 -5.49
N GLU A 469 -8.75 15.60 -5.60
CA GLU A 469 -9.14 14.72 -4.49
C GLU A 469 -8.16 14.84 -3.31
N MET A 470 -6.87 14.93 -3.59
CA MET A 470 -5.82 15.09 -2.58
C MET A 470 -5.95 16.42 -1.83
N VAL A 471 -6.27 17.53 -2.51
CA VAL A 471 -6.52 18.82 -1.87
C VAL A 471 -7.69 18.73 -0.89
N MET A 472 -8.72 17.95 -1.22
CA MET A 472 -9.91 17.77 -0.38
C MET A 472 -9.72 16.75 0.75
N SER A 473 -8.82 15.77 0.61
CA SER A 473 -8.64 14.67 1.57
C SER A 473 -8.10 15.12 2.94
N GLY A 474 -7.56 16.32 3.04
CA GLY A 474 -7.14 16.94 4.31
C GLY A 474 -8.27 17.57 5.13
N ASP A 475 -9.49 17.62 4.59
CA ASP A 475 -10.63 18.25 5.27
C ASP A 475 -11.27 17.30 6.30
N GLN A 476 -11.55 17.85 7.50
CA GLN A 476 -12.10 17.06 8.60
C GLN A 476 -13.51 16.49 8.33
N TYR A 477 -14.29 17.11 7.45
CA TYR A 477 -15.65 16.68 7.11
C TYR A 477 -15.74 15.81 5.87
N ILE A 478 -14.63 15.61 5.13
CA ILE A 478 -14.58 14.80 3.90
C ILE A 478 -13.83 13.49 4.19
N GLU A 479 -14.56 12.38 4.25
CA GLU A 479 -13.94 11.08 4.47
C GLU A 479 -13.44 10.43 3.17
N GLN A 480 -14.25 10.49 2.10
CA GLN A 480 -13.88 9.97 0.78
C GLN A 480 -14.45 10.92 -0.28
N ILE A 481 -13.72 11.05 -1.39
CA ILE A 481 -14.15 11.90 -2.51
C ILE A 481 -13.80 11.23 -3.84
N ALA A 482 -14.69 11.34 -4.81
CA ALA A 482 -14.45 10.96 -6.19
C ALA A 482 -14.78 12.15 -7.10
N VAL A 483 -13.77 12.68 -7.77
CA VAL A 483 -13.90 13.79 -8.71
C VAL A 483 -14.44 13.27 -10.06
N ILE A 484 -15.38 13.99 -10.62
CA ILE A 484 -16.04 13.73 -11.92
C ILE A 484 -15.79 14.93 -12.83
N GLY A 485 -15.37 14.70 -14.07
CA GLY A 485 -15.06 15.82 -14.97
C GLY A 485 -14.76 15.42 -16.42
N ASP A 486 -14.57 14.12 -16.70
CA ASP A 486 -14.26 13.67 -18.05
C ASP A 486 -15.40 13.91 -19.02
N GLN A 487 -15.09 14.56 -20.16
CA GLN A 487 -16.07 14.99 -21.17
C GLN A 487 -17.19 15.91 -20.62
N ARG A 488 -17.00 16.50 -19.43
CA ARG A 488 -17.98 17.38 -18.78
C ARG A 488 -17.62 18.86 -18.89
N LYS A 489 -18.62 19.74 -18.77
CA LYS A 489 -18.44 21.20 -18.86
C LYS A 489 -17.64 21.79 -17.68
N PHE A 490 -17.71 21.16 -16.52
CA PHE A 490 -17.05 21.57 -15.28
C PHE A 490 -16.77 20.35 -14.39
N VAL A 491 -15.96 20.56 -13.35
CA VAL A 491 -15.64 19.54 -12.34
C VAL A 491 -16.76 19.45 -11.31
N SER A 492 -17.19 18.23 -11.01
CA SER A 492 -18.09 17.91 -9.90
C SER A 492 -17.49 16.82 -9.02
N ALA A 493 -18.10 16.52 -7.86
CA ALA A 493 -17.61 15.50 -6.95
C ALA A 493 -18.74 14.69 -6.29
N LEU A 494 -18.49 13.41 -6.07
CA LEU A 494 -19.21 12.58 -5.11
C LEU A 494 -18.42 12.55 -3.82
N ILE A 495 -19.05 12.89 -2.70
CA ILE A 495 -18.38 13.03 -1.40
C ILE A 495 -19.05 12.13 -0.36
N VAL A 496 -18.27 11.28 0.27
CA VAL A 496 -18.66 10.59 1.50
C VAL A 496 -18.19 11.45 2.67
N PRO A 497 -19.11 12.00 3.46
CA PRO A 497 -18.73 12.84 4.58
C PRO A 497 -18.22 12.02 5.77
N ALA A 498 -17.44 12.65 6.64
CA ALA A 498 -17.05 12.11 7.94
C ALA A 498 -18.26 12.13 8.90
N TYR A 499 -19.10 11.09 8.83
CA TYR A 499 -20.37 11.01 9.52
C TYR A 499 -20.32 11.35 11.01
N PRO A 500 -19.36 10.82 11.80
CA PRO A 500 -19.31 11.11 13.23
C PRO A 500 -19.19 12.62 13.52
N LEU A 501 -18.46 13.36 12.69
CA LEU A 501 -18.29 14.80 12.85
C LEU A 501 -19.51 15.59 12.38
N LEU A 502 -20.17 15.14 11.29
CA LEU A 502 -21.40 15.78 10.84
C LEU A 502 -22.58 15.51 11.76
N GLU A 503 -22.72 14.31 12.30
CA GLU A 503 -23.74 13.96 13.30
C GLU A 503 -23.58 14.82 14.55
N LYS A 504 -22.35 14.99 15.03
CA LYS A 504 -22.04 15.90 16.15
C LYS A 504 -22.36 17.37 15.83
N TYR A 505 -21.98 17.83 14.64
CA TYR A 505 -22.31 19.19 14.20
C TYR A 505 -23.83 19.41 14.13
N ALA A 506 -24.58 18.42 13.64
CA ALA A 506 -26.04 18.49 13.58
C ALA A 506 -26.66 18.59 14.97
N GLU A 507 -26.16 17.81 15.95
CA GLU A 507 -26.59 17.90 17.37
C GLU A 507 -26.29 19.28 17.95
N GLU A 508 -25.08 19.81 17.79
CA GLU A 508 -24.67 21.13 18.28
C GLU A 508 -25.51 22.27 17.68
N LYS A 509 -26.01 22.10 16.46
CA LYS A 509 -26.87 23.06 15.77
C LYS A 509 -28.37 22.82 15.98
N GLY A 510 -28.74 21.74 16.70
CA GLY A 510 -30.14 21.40 16.92
C GLY A 510 -30.89 21.00 15.64
N LEU A 511 -30.19 20.46 14.65
CA LEU A 511 -30.80 19.98 13.42
C LEU A 511 -31.53 18.66 13.65
N ALA A 512 -32.83 18.62 13.35
CA ALA A 512 -33.62 17.40 13.41
C ALA A 512 -33.30 16.49 12.22
N VAL A 513 -32.40 15.52 12.41
CA VAL A 513 -32.00 14.54 11.39
C VAL A 513 -32.13 13.14 11.98
N GLY A 514 -33.02 12.32 11.38
CA GLY A 514 -33.30 10.94 11.83
C GLY A 514 -32.44 9.87 11.16
N SER A 515 -31.76 10.21 10.05
CA SER A 515 -30.96 9.25 9.29
C SER A 515 -29.84 9.93 8.50
N ARG A 516 -28.82 9.14 8.11
CA ARG A 516 -27.74 9.62 7.20
C ARG A 516 -28.28 10.13 5.86
N LYS A 517 -29.36 9.53 5.34
CA LYS A 517 -30.02 10.00 4.10
C LYS A 517 -30.63 11.39 4.25
N GLU A 518 -31.15 11.73 5.42
CA GLU A 518 -31.65 13.07 5.71
C GLU A 518 -30.51 14.04 5.96
N LEU A 519 -29.49 13.61 6.70
CA LEU A 519 -28.29 14.39 7.00
C LEU A 519 -27.63 14.94 5.70
N VAL A 520 -27.37 14.06 4.72
CA VAL A 520 -26.73 14.45 3.45
C VAL A 520 -27.59 15.36 2.56
N ARG A 521 -28.87 15.52 2.85
CA ARG A 521 -29.81 16.40 2.14
C ARG A 521 -30.10 17.70 2.91
N ASN A 522 -29.63 17.80 4.14
CA ASN A 522 -29.88 18.97 4.97
C ASN A 522 -29.14 20.19 4.41
N LYS A 523 -29.84 21.31 4.25
CA LYS A 523 -29.31 22.55 3.66
C LYS A 523 -28.13 23.13 4.44
N GLU A 524 -28.15 23.07 5.77
CA GLU A 524 -27.06 23.56 6.62
C GLU A 524 -25.80 22.70 6.46
N ILE A 525 -25.98 21.38 6.38
CA ILE A 525 -24.87 20.45 6.11
C ILE A 525 -24.29 20.67 4.72
N LEU A 526 -25.12 20.85 3.70
CA LEU A 526 -24.66 21.16 2.34
C LEU A 526 -23.85 22.45 2.31
N ARG A 527 -24.31 23.53 2.98
CA ARG A 527 -23.58 24.79 3.08
C ARG A 527 -22.25 24.64 3.83
N LEU A 528 -22.23 23.84 4.90
CA LEU A 528 -20.99 23.56 5.63
C LEU A 528 -19.95 22.93 4.68
N ILE A 529 -20.31 21.87 3.99
CA ILE A 529 -19.40 21.17 3.06
C ILE A 529 -19.00 22.11 1.90
N GLU A 530 -19.93 22.88 1.34
CA GLU A 530 -19.63 23.86 0.28
C GLU A 530 -18.57 24.87 0.73
N THR A 531 -18.71 25.42 1.94
CA THR A 531 -17.72 26.34 2.52
C THR A 531 -16.33 25.68 2.63
N HIS A 532 -16.28 24.44 3.11
CA HIS A 532 -15.03 23.69 3.23
C HIS A 532 -14.40 23.39 1.87
N ILE A 533 -15.19 23.03 0.86
CA ILE A 533 -14.72 22.87 -0.52
C ILE A 533 -14.13 24.17 -1.04
N GLU A 534 -14.84 25.30 -0.87
CA GLU A 534 -14.38 26.61 -1.34
C GLU A 534 -13.06 27.03 -0.68
N GLU A 535 -12.90 26.74 0.61
CA GLU A 535 -11.68 27.03 1.34
C GLU A 535 -10.49 26.21 0.84
N ASN A 536 -10.68 24.91 0.67
CA ASN A 536 -9.61 24.00 0.25
C ASN A 536 -9.18 24.25 -1.21
N GLN A 537 -10.10 24.63 -2.09
CA GLN A 537 -9.80 24.83 -3.52
C GLN A 537 -9.34 26.26 -3.90
N LYS A 538 -9.01 27.12 -2.94
CA LYS A 538 -8.62 28.53 -3.21
C LYS A 538 -7.48 28.64 -4.22
N ASN A 539 -6.50 27.75 -4.12
CA ASN A 539 -5.30 27.74 -4.94
C ASN A 539 -5.43 26.95 -6.26
N LEU A 540 -6.55 26.28 -6.51
CA LEU A 540 -6.78 25.56 -7.75
C LEU A 540 -7.16 26.52 -8.89
N ALA A 541 -6.79 26.17 -10.12
CA ALA A 541 -7.21 26.91 -11.31
C ALA A 541 -8.74 26.87 -11.44
N SER A 542 -9.33 27.89 -12.05
CA SER A 542 -10.80 28.04 -12.13
C SER A 542 -11.50 26.85 -12.79
N TYR A 543 -10.84 26.19 -13.74
CA TYR A 543 -11.36 25.02 -14.45
C TYR A 543 -11.18 23.70 -13.67
N GLU A 544 -10.36 23.67 -12.61
CA GLU A 544 -10.15 22.53 -11.72
C GLU A 544 -11.07 22.57 -10.49
N LYS A 545 -11.69 23.71 -10.23
CA LYS A 545 -12.56 23.90 -9.05
C LYS A 545 -13.85 23.08 -9.17
N ILE A 546 -14.17 22.37 -8.10
CA ILE A 546 -15.43 21.65 -7.95
C ILE A 546 -16.58 22.68 -7.93
N LYS A 547 -17.47 22.58 -8.90
CA LYS A 547 -18.61 23.49 -9.06
C LYS A 547 -19.92 22.92 -8.50
N ARG A 548 -20.03 21.60 -8.42
CA ARG A 548 -21.18 20.87 -7.88
C ARG A 548 -20.68 19.63 -7.15
N PHE A 549 -21.42 19.23 -6.13
CA PHE A 549 -21.13 17.98 -5.42
C PHE A 549 -22.43 17.29 -4.97
N THR A 550 -22.34 16.01 -4.73
CA THR A 550 -23.38 15.20 -4.10
C THR A 550 -22.81 14.49 -2.90
N LEU A 551 -23.45 14.63 -1.74
CA LEU A 551 -23.12 13.85 -0.55
C LEU A 551 -23.76 12.48 -0.63
N LEU A 552 -22.97 11.44 -0.39
CA LEU A 552 -23.41 10.04 -0.39
C LEU A 552 -23.75 9.60 1.04
N SER A 553 -24.85 8.86 1.20
CA SER A 553 -25.25 8.29 2.51
C SER A 553 -24.48 7.05 2.92
N GLU A 554 -23.76 6.42 1.99
CA GLU A 554 -22.99 5.21 2.20
C GLU A 554 -21.54 5.42 1.74
N PRO A 555 -20.55 4.82 2.46
CA PRO A 555 -19.16 4.91 2.08
C PRO A 555 -18.84 4.07 0.84
N PHE A 556 -17.77 4.43 0.12
CA PHE A 556 -17.17 3.54 -0.85
C PHE A 556 -16.55 2.34 -0.14
N THR A 557 -16.80 1.14 -0.67
CA THR A 557 -16.40 -0.12 -0.04
C THR A 557 -15.35 -0.88 -0.86
N MET A 558 -14.47 -1.58 -0.16
CA MET A 558 -13.47 -2.45 -0.73
C MET A 558 -14.13 -3.61 -1.50
N GLY A 559 -13.59 -3.95 -2.66
CA GLY A 559 -14.18 -4.96 -3.55
C GLY A 559 -15.31 -4.43 -4.45
N ALA A 560 -15.91 -3.28 -4.13
CA ALA A 560 -16.89 -2.57 -4.95
C ALA A 560 -16.28 -1.30 -5.57
N GLU A 561 -16.44 -0.13 -4.94
CA GLU A 561 -15.93 1.14 -5.44
C GLU A 561 -14.42 1.34 -5.21
N LEU A 562 -13.84 0.56 -4.30
CA LEU A 562 -12.42 0.60 -3.99
C LEU A 562 -11.73 -0.70 -4.38
N THR A 563 -10.47 -0.59 -4.79
CA THR A 563 -9.56 -1.74 -4.91
C THR A 563 -9.16 -2.24 -3.52
N ASP A 564 -8.50 -3.40 -3.45
CA ASP A 564 -7.94 -3.95 -2.21
C ASP A 564 -6.86 -3.04 -1.58
N THR A 565 -6.29 -2.13 -2.38
CA THR A 565 -5.36 -1.09 -1.95
C THR A 565 -6.04 0.27 -1.70
N LEU A 566 -7.37 0.28 -1.57
CA LEU A 566 -8.22 1.45 -1.29
C LEU A 566 -8.17 2.55 -2.38
N LYS A 567 -7.78 2.23 -3.61
CA LYS A 567 -7.86 3.15 -4.76
C LYS A 567 -9.26 3.15 -5.36
N LEU A 568 -9.72 4.31 -5.84
CA LEU A 568 -11.02 4.45 -6.49
C LEU A 568 -11.11 3.64 -7.79
N ARG A 569 -12.15 2.85 -7.92
CA ARG A 569 -12.53 2.16 -9.17
C ARG A 569 -13.48 3.07 -9.95
N ARG A 570 -12.92 4.06 -10.64
CA ARG A 570 -13.67 5.15 -11.28
C ARG A 570 -14.78 4.67 -12.21
N SER A 571 -14.51 3.65 -13.02
CA SER A 571 -15.53 3.07 -13.92
C SER A 571 -16.74 2.47 -13.18
N VAL A 572 -16.50 1.86 -12.01
CA VAL A 572 -17.56 1.32 -11.15
C VAL A 572 -18.36 2.45 -10.53
N ILE A 573 -17.65 3.50 -10.01
CA ILE A 573 -18.27 4.67 -9.41
C ILE A 573 -19.16 5.39 -10.44
N LEU A 574 -18.64 5.67 -11.63
CA LEU A 574 -19.39 6.34 -12.71
C LEU A 574 -20.65 5.57 -13.09
N LYS A 575 -20.57 4.23 -13.14
CA LYS A 575 -21.73 3.38 -13.47
C LYS A 575 -22.74 3.31 -12.33
N LYS A 576 -22.27 3.12 -11.09
CA LYS A 576 -23.14 2.96 -9.91
C LYS A 576 -23.87 4.24 -9.55
N TYR A 577 -23.24 5.39 -9.71
CA TYR A 577 -23.75 6.70 -9.34
C TYR A 577 -24.10 7.56 -10.55
N ALA A 578 -24.48 6.93 -11.69
CA ALA A 578 -24.82 7.64 -12.92
C ALA A 578 -25.92 8.70 -12.71
N ASP A 579 -27.03 8.34 -12.05
CA ASP A 579 -28.17 9.24 -11.82
C ASP A 579 -27.80 10.49 -11.00
N PRO A 580 -27.16 10.39 -9.81
CA PRO A 580 -26.74 11.60 -9.08
C PRO A 580 -25.68 12.41 -9.82
N ILE A 581 -24.83 11.77 -10.64
CA ILE A 581 -23.86 12.48 -11.48
C ILE A 581 -24.58 13.30 -12.54
N GLU A 582 -25.46 12.71 -13.35
CA GLU A 582 -26.19 13.42 -14.40
C GLU A 582 -27.00 14.58 -13.83
N LYS A 583 -27.65 14.39 -12.69
CA LYS A 583 -28.42 15.43 -12.02
C LYS A 583 -27.58 16.67 -11.68
N MET A 584 -26.33 16.51 -11.27
CA MET A 584 -25.42 17.66 -11.00
C MET A 584 -25.20 18.52 -12.26
N TYR A 585 -25.18 17.91 -13.45
CA TYR A 585 -24.96 18.60 -14.72
C TYR A 585 -26.25 19.17 -15.31
N GLU A 586 -27.40 18.51 -15.15
CA GLU A 586 -28.73 18.98 -15.60
C GLU A 586 -29.17 20.23 -14.82
N GLU A 587 -29.05 20.22 -13.49
CA GLU A 587 -29.39 21.36 -12.65
C GLU A 587 -28.57 22.61 -12.99
N ALA A 588 -27.31 22.44 -13.37
CA ALA A 588 -26.48 23.54 -13.83
C ALA A 588 -26.87 24.07 -15.21
N SER A 589 -27.34 23.21 -16.12
CA SER A 589 -27.78 23.63 -17.45
C SER A 589 -29.04 24.50 -17.38
N ASN A 590 -29.94 24.23 -16.43
CA ASN A 590 -31.16 24.99 -16.21
C ASN A 590 -30.95 26.36 -15.55
N MET A 591 -29.75 26.62 -14.98
CA MET A 591 -29.37 27.92 -14.39
C MET A 591 -28.67 28.87 -15.37
N TRP A 592 -28.23 28.36 -16.53
CA TRP A 592 -27.45 29.10 -17.53
C TRP A 592 -28.17 29.17 -18.89
N GLY A 593 -29.47 28.72 -18.97
CA GLY A 593 -30.35 28.81 -20.12
C GLY A 593 -31.23 30.05 -20.14
#